data_441a1b412f802f329f153e653d0c597c
#
_entry.id   441a1b412f802f329f153e653d0c597c
#
_cell.length_a   1.000
_cell.length_b   1.000
_cell.length_c   1.000
_cell.angle_alpha   90.00
_cell.angle_beta   90.00
_cell.angle_gamma   90.00
#
_symmetry.space_group_name_H-M   'P 1'
#
loop_
_entity.id
_entity.type
_entity.pdbx_description
1 polymer ?
#
loop_
_entity_poly.entity_id
_entity_poly.type
_entity_poly.pdbx_seq_one_letter_code
_entity_poly.pdbx_strand_id
1 'polypeptide(L)'
;MSKLNVKTKKQCKWDLVSLGEVMLRLDPGDERIATTRHFRVWEGGGEYNVARGLRRCFGVETAIVTALADNLVGRLVEDLMLQGGVSQKYVRWVPYDGVGRTVRNGLNFTERGLGVRAALGCSDRGHTAASQLKPGDTDWQQIFSKDGARWFHTGGIFCGLSETTPQVALEAMQAAKQNGAIVSYDLNYRASLWKSIGGKSKAQEVNRRLAPYVDVMLGNEEDFTAALGFSVSGLDDQHSKIETGGFKRMIEAVVKEYPSMAVIATTLRNAKTATRNDWGALCYHDGQFFEAPMREDLEIYDRVGGGDSFASGLIYGFLSGKDPQWSVECGAAHGALAMTTPGDTTMATLSEVLQTMSSRTARIER
;
A
#
# COMPACT_ATOMS: atom_id res chain seq x y z
N MET A 1 14.17 19.79 10.80
CA MET A 1 13.36 18.97 9.90
C MET A 1 14.15 17.72 9.53
N SER A 2 13.53 16.55 9.60
CA SER A 2 14.20 15.27 9.36
C SER A 2 14.38 15.08 7.86
N LYS A 3 15.62 15.08 7.36
CA LYS A 3 15.91 14.68 5.98
C LYS A 3 15.81 13.16 5.88
N LEU A 4 15.20 12.64 4.80
CA LEU A 4 15.28 11.22 4.49
C LEU A 4 16.75 10.82 4.23
N ASN A 5 17.32 10.10 5.17
CA ASN A 5 18.70 9.60 5.04
C ASN A 5 18.69 8.13 4.62
N VAL A 6 18.56 7.90 3.31
CA VAL A 6 18.48 6.55 2.74
C VAL A 6 19.87 5.90 2.70
N LYS A 7 20.02 4.76 3.37
CA LYS A 7 21.27 3.96 3.33
C LYS A 7 21.69 3.63 1.90
N THR A 8 22.98 3.43 1.69
CA THR A 8 23.51 3.01 0.39
C THR A 8 23.15 1.56 0.08
N LYS A 9 22.94 1.23 -1.19
CA LYS A 9 22.64 -0.14 -1.63
C LYS A 9 23.71 -1.17 -1.22
N LYS A 10 24.96 -0.77 -1.17
CA LYS A 10 26.09 -1.66 -0.79
C LYS A 10 26.00 -2.18 0.65
N GLN A 11 25.27 -1.48 1.52
CA GLN A 11 25.14 -1.81 2.95
C GLN A 11 23.94 -2.71 3.24
N CYS A 12 23.10 -3.00 2.25
CA CYS A 12 21.84 -3.68 2.44
C CYS A 12 21.59 -4.70 1.34
N LYS A 13 21.09 -5.87 1.74
CA LYS A 13 20.60 -6.87 0.82
C LYS A 13 19.30 -6.42 0.14
N TRP A 14 18.43 -5.73 0.91
CA TRP A 14 17.11 -5.34 0.47
C TRP A 14 17.02 -3.84 0.25
N ASP A 15 16.45 -3.43 -0.87
CA ASP A 15 16.03 -2.06 -1.09
C ASP A 15 14.77 -1.77 -0.28
N LEU A 16 13.83 -2.73 -0.25
CA LEU A 16 12.64 -2.64 0.60
C LEU A 16 12.27 -4.01 1.21
N VAL A 17 11.88 -3.97 2.49
CA VAL A 17 11.17 -5.07 3.15
C VAL A 17 9.79 -4.58 3.53
N SER A 18 8.74 -5.32 3.15
CA SER A 18 7.37 -5.03 3.58
C SER A 18 6.86 -6.05 4.61
N LEU A 19 5.93 -5.61 5.47
CA LEU A 19 5.22 -6.46 6.43
C LEU A 19 3.73 -6.33 6.17
N GLY A 20 3.08 -7.44 5.81
CA GLY A 20 1.66 -7.43 5.52
C GLY A 20 1.09 -8.81 5.23
N GLU A 21 -0.21 -8.87 4.97
CA GLU A 21 -0.86 -10.09 4.51
C GLU A 21 -0.77 -10.20 2.99
N VAL A 22 -0.47 -11.40 2.51
CA VAL A 22 -0.67 -11.77 1.11
C VAL A 22 -1.85 -12.72 1.02
N MET A 23 -2.81 -12.39 0.17
CA MET A 23 -4.07 -13.12 0.02
C MET A 23 -4.39 -13.39 -1.44
N LEU A 24 -5.35 -14.25 -1.69
CA LEU A 24 -5.93 -14.42 -3.01
C LEU A 24 -7.08 -13.43 -3.22
N ARG A 25 -7.01 -12.68 -4.31
CA ARG A 25 -8.15 -11.98 -4.88
C ARG A 25 -8.85 -12.87 -5.89
N LEU A 26 -10.15 -13.05 -5.69
CA LEU A 26 -11.05 -13.79 -6.56
C LEU A 26 -11.90 -12.79 -7.36
N ASP A 27 -11.59 -12.63 -8.65
CA ASP A 27 -12.22 -11.67 -9.56
C ASP A 27 -13.19 -12.39 -10.50
N PRO A 28 -14.50 -12.10 -10.45
CA PRO A 28 -15.49 -12.72 -11.33
C PRO A 28 -15.43 -12.20 -12.78
N GLY A 29 -14.48 -11.31 -13.11
CA GLY A 29 -14.41 -10.66 -14.42
C GLY A 29 -15.56 -9.67 -14.63
N ASP A 30 -16.33 -9.87 -15.67
CA ASP A 30 -17.49 -9.02 -16.00
C ASP A 30 -18.78 -9.46 -15.28
N GLU A 31 -18.74 -10.62 -14.61
CA GLU A 31 -19.85 -11.19 -13.86
C GLU A 31 -19.95 -10.60 -12.44
N ARG A 32 -20.85 -11.16 -11.63
CA ARG A 32 -21.07 -10.79 -10.23
C ARG A 32 -20.61 -11.91 -9.31
N ILE A 33 -20.08 -11.58 -8.14
CA ILE A 33 -19.66 -12.56 -7.13
C ILE A 33 -20.78 -13.57 -6.85
N ALA A 34 -22.02 -13.09 -6.69
CA ALA A 34 -23.15 -13.93 -6.29
C ALA A 34 -23.64 -14.89 -7.39
N THR A 35 -23.28 -14.69 -8.65
CA THR A 35 -23.84 -15.45 -9.79
C THR A 35 -22.80 -16.10 -10.68
N THR A 36 -21.51 -15.75 -10.52
CA THR A 36 -20.43 -16.33 -11.33
C THR A 36 -20.26 -17.83 -11.08
N ARG A 37 -19.71 -18.54 -12.05
CA ARG A 37 -19.31 -19.95 -11.97
C ARG A 37 -17.82 -20.13 -12.01
N HIS A 38 -17.02 -19.04 -12.19
CA HIS A 38 -15.57 -19.06 -12.22
C HIS A 38 -14.99 -17.73 -11.73
N PHE A 39 -13.77 -17.77 -11.22
CA PHE A 39 -13.01 -16.60 -10.82
C PHE A 39 -11.63 -16.62 -11.44
N ARG A 40 -11.14 -15.48 -11.88
CA ARG A 40 -9.73 -15.24 -12.07
C ARG A 40 -9.08 -15.03 -10.71
N VAL A 41 -7.91 -15.60 -10.52
CA VAL A 41 -7.19 -15.56 -9.25
C VAL A 41 -5.97 -14.66 -9.40
N TRP A 42 -5.83 -13.71 -8.47
CA TRP A 42 -4.69 -12.81 -8.37
C TRP A 42 -4.15 -12.86 -6.95
N GLU A 43 -2.87 -12.62 -6.80
CA GLU A 43 -2.31 -12.28 -5.51
C GLU A 43 -2.57 -10.81 -5.19
N GLY A 44 -2.72 -10.49 -3.89
CA GLY A 44 -2.93 -9.12 -3.44
C GLY A 44 -2.62 -8.96 -1.96
N GLY A 45 -2.47 -7.72 -1.57
CA GLY A 45 -2.17 -7.26 -0.22
C GLY A 45 -1.42 -5.94 -0.33
N GLY A 46 -1.88 -4.86 0.33
CA GLY A 46 -1.34 -3.51 0.12
C GLY A 46 0.18 -3.47 0.19
N GLU A 47 0.74 -4.01 1.25
CA GLU A 47 2.18 -4.00 1.51
C GLU A 47 2.97 -4.89 0.52
N TYR A 48 2.37 -6.01 0.11
CA TYR A 48 2.93 -6.86 -0.94
C TYR A 48 2.87 -6.17 -2.31
N ASN A 49 1.77 -5.52 -2.64
CA ASN A 49 1.60 -4.80 -3.90
C ASN A 49 2.68 -3.73 -4.07
N VAL A 50 3.03 -3.01 -3.00
CA VAL A 50 4.14 -2.04 -2.99
C VAL A 50 5.48 -2.73 -3.28
N ALA A 51 5.78 -3.83 -2.59
CA ALA A 51 7.03 -4.58 -2.80
C ALA A 51 7.12 -5.16 -4.21
N ARG A 52 6.02 -5.69 -4.74
CA ARG A 52 5.94 -6.25 -6.10
C ARG A 52 6.05 -5.16 -7.17
N GLY A 53 5.41 -4.01 -6.97
CA GLY A 53 5.54 -2.86 -7.87
C GLY A 53 6.99 -2.40 -7.97
N LEU A 54 7.67 -2.26 -6.83
CA LEU A 54 9.10 -1.95 -6.78
C LEU A 54 9.96 -3.01 -7.48
N ARG A 55 9.65 -4.29 -7.29
CA ARG A 55 10.41 -5.38 -7.91
C ARG A 55 10.18 -5.46 -9.41
N ARG A 56 8.92 -5.50 -9.85
CA ARG A 56 8.56 -5.78 -11.25
C ARG A 56 8.71 -4.58 -12.17
N CYS A 57 8.29 -3.40 -11.71
CA CYS A 57 8.37 -2.18 -12.51
C CYS A 57 9.76 -1.55 -12.47
N PHE A 58 10.35 -1.47 -11.29
CA PHE A 58 11.58 -0.69 -11.05
C PHE A 58 12.84 -1.54 -10.84
N GLY A 59 12.74 -2.87 -10.77
CA GLY A 59 13.88 -3.77 -10.73
C GLY A 59 14.69 -3.74 -9.43
N VAL A 60 14.14 -3.22 -8.31
CA VAL A 60 14.84 -3.18 -7.02
C VAL A 60 14.63 -4.46 -6.21
N GLU A 61 15.52 -4.74 -5.27
CA GLU A 61 15.46 -5.95 -4.46
C GLU A 61 14.48 -5.81 -3.31
N THR A 62 13.43 -6.65 -3.31
CA THR A 62 12.36 -6.60 -2.29
C THR A 62 12.11 -7.92 -1.62
N ALA A 63 11.65 -7.88 -0.36
CA ALA A 63 11.21 -9.03 0.40
C ALA A 63 9.91 -8.72 1.15
N ILE A 64 9.12 -9.77 1.45
CA ILE A 64 7.91 -9.68 2.27
C ILE A 64 8.07 -10.49 3.55
N VAL A 65 7.64 -9.91 4.67
CA VAL A 65 7.38 -10.60 5.94
C VAL A 65 5.89 -10.87 6.01
N THR A 66 5.50 -12.13 6.04
CA THR A 66 4.11 -12.56 6.11
C THR A 66 4.02 -13.98 6.68
N ALA A 67 2.81 -14.49 6.87
CA ALA A 67 2.60 -15.87 7.21
C ALA A 67 1.52 -16.50 6.30
N LEU A 68 1.72 -17.76 5.94
CA LEU A 68 0.81 -18.55 5.12
C LEU A 68 0.46 -19.87 5.82
N ALA A 69 -0.78 -20.32 5.68
CA ALA A 69 -1.17 -21.66 6.08
C ALA A 69 -0.61 -22.69 5.10
N ASP A 70 0.02 -23.75 5.61
CA ASP A 70 0.68 -24.79 4.83
C ASP A 70 -0.33 -25.76 4.21
N ASN A 71 -0.98 -25.32 3.14
CA ASN A 71 -1.95 -26.05 2.35
C ASN A 71 -1.85 -25.66 0.87
N LEU A 72 -2.65 -26.28 0.00
CA LEU A 72 -2.63 -26.04 -1.44
C LEU A 72 -2.97 -24.58 -1.82
N VAL A 73 -3.81 -23.90 -1.03
CA VAL A 73 -4.12 -22.48 -1.25
C VAL A 73 -2.90 -21.62 -0.92
N GLY A 74 -2.19 -21.92 0.18
CA GLY A 74 -0.93 -21.25 0.52
C GLY A 74 0.16 -21.47 -0.55
N ARG A 75 0.22 -22.68 -1.13
CA ARG A 75 1.15 -22.96 -2.25
C ARG A 75 0.80 -22.19 -3.52
N LEU A 76 -0.49 -21.96 -3.80
CA LEU A 76 -0.90 -21.10 -4.90
C LEU A 76 -0.48 -19.63 -4.65
N VAL A 77 -0.65 -19.13 -3.42
CA VAL A 77 -0.15 -17.79 -3.05
C VAL A 77 1.36 -17.71 -3.24
N GLU A 78 2.11 -18.72 -2.78
CA GLU A 78 3.57 -18.83 -2.95
C GLU A 78 3.98 -18.73 -4.42
N ASP A 79 3.33 -19.51 -5.31
CA ASP A 79 3.62 -19.52 -6.75
C ASP A 79 3.40 -18.13 -7.38
N LEU A 80 2.27 -17.49 -7.07
CA LEU A 80 1.98 -16.14 -7.55
C LEU A 80 3.00 -15.10 -7.02
N MET A 81 3.44 -15.23 -5.78
CA MET A 81 4.51 -14.38 -5.20
C MET A 81 5.85 -14.61 -5.91
N LEU A 82 6.19 -15.86 -6.28
CA LEU A 82 7.38 -16.19 -7.07
C LEU A 82 7.34 -15.50 -8.44
N GLN A 83 6.18 -15.52 -9.11
CA GLN A 83 5.98 -14.78 -10.36
C GLN A 83 6.15 -13.26 -10.18
N GLY A 84 5.77 -12.72 -9.02
CA GLY A 84 6.00 -11.34 -8.63
C GLY A 84 7.48 -11.01 -8.38
N GLY A 85 8.32 -12.01 -8.13
CA GLY A 85 9.76 -11.85 -7.91
C GLY A 85 10.14 -11.23 -6.56
N VAL A 86 9.18 -11.07 -5.64
CA VAL A 86 9.40 -10.63 -4.26
C VAL A 86 9.99 -11.79 -3.45
N SER A 87 11.08 -11.57 -2.72
CA SER A 87 11.71 -12.61 -1.93
C SER A 87 10.80 -13.11 -0.80
N GLN A 88 10.67 -14.40 -0.71
CA GLN A 88 9.87 -15.10 0.29
C GLN A 88 10.70 -15.60 1.49
N LYS A 89 11.94 -15.11 1.64
CA LYS A 89 12.88 -15.55 2.69
C LYS A 89 12.27 -15.45 4.11
N TYR A 90 11.34 -14.55 4.32
CA TYR A 90 10.76 -14.27 5.62
C TYR A 90 9.27 -14.66 5.71
N VAL A 91 8.83 -15.58 4.86
CA VAL A 91 7.49 -16.17 4.93
C VAL A 91 7.49 -17.25 6.01
N ARG A 92 6.57 -17.12 6.98
CA ARG A 92 6.32 -18.12 8.00
C ARG A 92 5.22 -19.08 7.53
N TRP A 93 5.52 -20.36 7.49
CA TRP A 93 4.55 -21.40 7.22
C TRP A 93 3.93 -21.90 8.52
N VAL A 94 2.60 -21.88 8.61
CA VAL A 94 1.84 -22.30 9.78
C VAL A 94 1.15 -23.63 9.48
N PRO A 95 1.33 -24.65 10.33
CA PRO A 95 0.70 -25.96 10.14
C PRO A 95 -0.83 -25.85 9.98
N TYR A 96 -1.38 -26.51 8.97
CA TYR A 96 -2.79 -26.50 8.65
C TYR A 96 -3.52 -27.68 9.28
N ASP A 97 -4.70 -27.46 9.83
CA ASP A 97 -5.50 -28.44 10.58
C ASP A 97 -6.39 -29.34 9.69
N GLY A 98 -6.23 -29.24 8.37
CA GLY A 98 -7.00 -30.02 7.39
C GLY A 98 -8.34 -29.40 6.98
N VAL A 99 -8.88 -28.43 7.73
CA VAL A 99 -10.20 -27.84 7.46
C VAL A 99 -10.28 -26.32 7.67
N GLY A 100 -9.21 -25.70 8.19
CA GLY A 100 -9.14 -24.24 8.36
C GLY A 100 -9.89 -23.70 9.58
N ARG A 101 -10.05 -24.49 10.65
CA ARG A 101 -10.62 -24.01 11.92
C ARG A 101 -9.69 -23.08 12.65
N THR A 102 -8.39 -23.38 12.62
CA THR A 102 -7.37 -22.68 13.39
C THR A 102 -6.61 -21.68 12.55
N VAL A 103 -6.31 -22.01 11.28
CA VAL A 103 -5.56 -21.15 10.38
C VAL A 103 -6.03 -21.30 8.93
N ARG A 104 -6.06 -20.17 8.21
CA ARG A 104 -6.42 -20.10 6.79
C ARG A 104 -5.50 -19.14 6.03
N ASN A 105 -5.56 -19.15 4.72
CA ASN A 105 -5.07 -18.07 3.87
C ASN A 105 -6.21 -17.10 3.57
N GLY A 106 -5.92 -15.81 3.47
CA GLY A 106 -6.91 -14.77 3.22
C GLY A 106 -7.50 -14.86 1.81
N LEU A 107 -8.80 -14.63 1.71
CA LEU A 107 -9.53 -14.50 0.45
C LEU A 107 -10.22 -13.14 0.39
N ASN A 108 -10.23 -12.54 -0.80
CA ASN A 108 -10.95 -11.31 -1.07
C ASN A 108 -11.64 -11.41 -2.43
N PHE A 109 -12.95 -11.45 -2.42
CA PHE A 109 -13.75 -11.42 -3.64
C PHE A 109 -13.96 -9.97 -4.05
N THR A 110 -13.65 -9.62 -5.30
CA THR A 110 -13.72 -8.23 -5.76
C THR A 110 -14.41 -8.12 -7.12
N GLU A 111 -15.58 -7.50 -7.14
CA GLU A 111 -16.22 -7.07 -8.38
C GLU A 111 -15.66 -5.71 -8.80
N ARG A 112 -15.25 -5.59 -10.04
CA ARG A 112 -14.93 -4.30 -10.64
C ARG A 112 -16.20 -3.47 -10.85
N GLY A 113 -16.09 -2.17 -10.61
CA GLY A 113 -17.14 -1.24 -10.97
C GLY A 113 -17.23 -1.05 -12.48
N LEU A 114 -18.40 -0.64 -12.97
CA LEU A 114 -18.61 -0.29 -14.37
C LEU A 114 -19.66 0.84 -14.49
N GLY A 115 -19.27 1.99 -15.02
CA GLY A 115 -20.18 3.13 -15.19
C GLY A 115 -20.83 3.55 -13.86
N VAL A 116 -22.12 3.42 -13.74
CA VAL A 116 -22.90 3.76 -12.53
C VAL A 116 -22.83 2.70 -11.43
N ARG A 117 -22.33 1.51 -11.75
CA ARG A 117 -22.21 0.41 -10.79
C ARG A 117 -20.88 0.49 -10.06
N ALA A 118 -20.92 0.76 -8.77
CA ALA A 118 -19.74 0.80 -7.92
C ALA A 118 -19.04 -0.56 -7.85
N ALA A 119 -17.71 -0.55 -7.62
CA ALA A 119 -16.96 -1.75 -7.26
C ALA A 119 -17.44 -2.29 -5.91
N LEU A 120 -17.43 -3.62 -5.76
CA LEU A 120 -17.89 -4.30 -4.55
C LEU A 120 -16.82 -5.29 -4.08
N GLY A 121 -16.54 -5.31 -2.78
CA GLY A 121 -15.61 -6.24 -2.15
C GLY A 121 -16.32 -7.10 -1.10
N CYS A 122 -15.93 -8.38 -1.02
CA CYS A 122 -16.32 -9.29 0.05
C CYS A 122 -15.07 -10.00 0.56
N SER A 123 -14.65 -9.65 1.78
CA SER A 123 -13.43 -10.23 2.39
C SER A 123 -13.77 -11.44 3.24
N ASP A 124 -12.99 -12.51 3.11
CA ASP A 124 -12.96 -13.66 4.00
C ASP A 124 -11.56 -13.83 4.57
N ARG A 125 -11.25 -13.06 5.61
CA ARG A 125 -9.91 -12.88 6.20
C ARG A 125 -9.87 -13.24 7.70
N GLY A 126 -10.85 -13.97 8.21
CA GLY A 126 -10.84 -14.44 9.59
C GLY A 126 -9.82 -15.56 9.79
N HIS A 127 -9.09 -15.58 10.91
CA HIS A 127 -8.11 -16.59 11.28
C HIS A 127 -7.01 -16.86 10.25
N THR A 128 -6.62 -15.84 9.48
CA THR A 128 -5.52 -16.00 8.53
C THR A 128 -4.19 -16.16 9.26
N ALA A 129 -3.22 -16.84 8.65
CA ALA A 129 -1.90 -17.02 9.25
C ALA A 129 -1.24 -15.67 9.56
N ALA A 130 -1.36 -14.70 8.65
CA ALA A 130 -0.82 -13.35 8.85
C ALA A 130 -1.51 -12.59 10.02
N SER A 131 -2.84 -12.76 10.19
CA SER A 131 -3.57 -12.13 11.29
C SER A 131 -3.21 -12.67 12.67
N GLN A 132 -2.57 -13.84 12.74
CA GLN A 132 -2.16 -14.51 13.98
C GLN A 132 -0.68 -14.28 14.33
N LEU A 133 0.04 -13.48 13.56
CA LEU A 133 1.41 -13.08 13.92
C LEU A 133 1.44 -12.36 15.28
N LYS A 134 2.47 -12.65 16.06
CA LYS A 134 2.69 -12.10 17.41
C LYS A 134 4.08 -11.49 17.50
N PRO A 135 4.31 -10.54 18.40
CA PRO A 135 5.64 -10.08 18.74
C PRO A 135 6.58 -11.27 19.05
N GLY A 136 7.80 -11.21 18.52
CA GLY A 136 8.79 -12.29 18.63
C GLY A 136 8.68 -13.40 17.58
N ASP A 137 7.64 -13.44 16.74
CA ASP A 137 7.51 -14.43 15.67
C ASP A 137 8.49 -14.21 14.50
N THR A 138 9.07 -13.01 14.39
CA THR A 138 9.98 -12.61 13.31
C THR A 138 11.31 -12.16 13.88
N ASP A 139 12.42 -12.67 13.31
CA ASP A 139 13.78 -12.21 13.66
C ASP A 139 14.12 -10.90 12.93
N TRP A 140 13.71 -9.78 13.52
CA TRP A 140 13.97 -8.44 12.98
C TRP A 140 15.45 -8.09 12.96
N GLN A 141 16.27 -8.68 13.84
CA GLN A 141 17.72 -8.50 13.81
C GLN A 141 18.34 -9.16 12.58
N GLN A 142 17.86 -10.31 12.19
CA GLN A 142 18.26 -10.93 10.92
C GLN A 142 17.94 -10.03 9.73
N ILE A 143 16.75 -9.43 9.72
CA ILE A 143 16.26 -8.60 8.60
C ILE A 143 17.00 -7.28 8.50
N PHE A 144 17.04 -6.50 9.58
CA PHE A 144 17.50 -5.11 9.53
C PHE A 144 18.98 -4.91 9.85
N SER A 145 19.57 -5.80 10.67
CA SER A 145 20.99 -5.71 11.07
C SER A 145 21.87 -6.57 10.18
N LYS A 146 21.58 -7.88 10.03
CA LYS A 146 22.45 -8.80 9.31
C LYS A 146 22.27 -8.75 7.78
N ASP A 147 21.03 -8.89 7.29
CA ASP A 147 20.75 -8.77 5.85
C ASP A 147 20.76 -7.30 5.41
N GLY A 148 20.27 -6.41 6.24
CA GLY A 148 20.14 -4.98 5.97
C GLY A 148 18.98 -4.66 5.01
N ALA A 149 18.19 -3.65 5.36
CA ALA A 149 17.18 -3.05 4.51
C ALA A 149 17.33 -1.54 4.48
N ARG A 150 17.12 -0.93 3.31
CA ARG A 150 17.13 0.53 3.13
C ARG A 150 15.80 1.15 3.52
N TRP A 151 14.71 0.41 3.29
CA TRP A 151 13.34 0.84 3.50
C TRP A 151 12.49 -0.28 4.09
N PHE A 152 11.63 0.08 5.02
CA PHE A 152 10.59 -0.78 5.59
C PHE A 152 9.21 -0.19 5.28
N HIS A 153 8.26 -1.02 4.85
CA HIS A 153 6.90 -0.60 4.54
C HIS A 153 5.87 -1.49 5.22
N THR A 154 4.87 -0.88 5.85
CA THR A 154 3.68 -1.57 6.37
C THR A 154 2.49 -0.61 6.36
N GLY A 155 1.33 -1.03 6.84
CA GLY A 155 0.15 -0.19 6.77
C GLY A 155 -0.99 -0.56 7.71
N GLY A 156 -2.03 0.27 7.67
CA GLY A 156 -3.23 0.16 8.49
C GLY A 156 -4.07 -1.07 8.18
N ILE A 157 -3.94 -1.66 6.99
CA ILE A 157 -4.60 -2.93 6.67
C ILE A 157 -4.01 -4.05 7.52
N PHE A 158 -2.67 -4.19 7.56
CA PHE A 158 -2.02 -5.18 8.41
C PHE A 158 -2.37 -4.96 9.88
N CYS A 159 -2.29 -3.71 10.35
CA CYS A 159 -2.63 -3.36 11.73
C CYS A 159 -4.10 -3.60 12.10
N GLY A 160 -5.01 -3.62 11.12
CA GLY A 160 -6.43 -3.90 11.32
C GLY A 160 -6.82 -5.38 11.28
N LEU A 161 -5.86 -6.30 11.10
CA LEU A 161 -6.18 -7.73 10.97
C LEU A 161 -6.53 -8.39 12.30
N SER A 162 -5.92 -7.96 13.42
CA SER A 162 -6.14 -8.51 14.74
C SER A 162 -5.62 -7.56 15.83
N GLU A 163 -5.79 -7.95 17.10
CA GLU A 163 -5.25 -7.19 18.24
C GLU A 163 -3.73 -7.29 18.37
N THR A 164 -3.09 -8.32 17.79
CA THR A 164 -1.64 -8.54 17.90
C THR A 164 -0.84 -7.90 16.77
N THR A 165 -1.41 -7.78 15.58
CA THR A 165 -0.70 -7.25 14.40
C THR A 165 -0.19 -5.81 14.56
N PRO A 166 -0.85 -4.88 15.27
CA PRO A 166 -0.27 -3.58 15.57
C PRO A 166 1.00 -3.64 16.42
N GLN A 167 1.10 -4.63 17.30
CA GLN A 167 2.27 -4.82 18.16
C GLN A 167 3.45 -5.37 17.34
N VAL A 168 3.19 -6.27 16.39
CA VAL A 168 4.19 -6.76 15.43
C VAL A 168 4.69 -5.63 14.54
N ALA A 169 3.78 -4.78 14.05
CA ALA A 169 4.17 -3.60 13.26
C ALA A 169 5.04 -2.63 14.07
N LEU A 170 4.71 -2.37 15.33
CA LEU A 170 5.51 -1.52 16.23
C LEU A 170 6.91 -2.10 16.44
N GLU A 171 7.02 -3.38 16.75
CA GLU A 171 8.30 -4.08 16.91
C GLU A 171 9.17 -3.97 15.65
N ALA A 172 8.56 -4.21 14.48
CA ALA A 172 9.24 -4.07 13.19
C ALA A 172 9.73 -2.64 12.91
N MET A 173 8.87 -1.64 13.14
CA MET A 173 9.22 -0.22 12.96
C MET A 173 10.37 0.20 13.88
N GLN A 174 10.34 -0.21 15.15
CA GLN A 174 11.40 0.08 16.11
C GLN A 174 12.73 -0.53 15.66
N ALA A 175 12.72 -1.80 15.25
CA ALA A 175 13.91 -2.47 14.74
C ALA A 175 14.43 -1.82 13.44
N ALA A 176 13.55 -1.44 12.53
CA ALA A 176 13.91 -0.72 11.30
C ALA A 176 14.59 0.62 11.61
N LYS A 177 14.01 1.43 12.50
CA LYS A 177 14.55 2.73 12.92
C LYS A 177 15.90 2.58 13.63
N GLN A 178 16.06 1.62 14.54
CA GLN A 178 17.31 1.35 15.24
C GLN A 178 18.45 0.99 14.28
N ASN A 179 18.12 0.38 13.14
CA ASN A 179 19.07 0.00 12.11
C ASN A 179 19.14 1.01 10.94
N GLY A 180 18.53 2.20 11.07
CA GLY A 180 18.63 3.29 10.09
C GLY A 180 17.89 3.02 8.77
N ALA A 181 16.91 2.13 8.75
CA ALA A 181 16.00 1.99 7.61
C ALA A 181 14.93 3.10 7.65
N ILE A 182 14.54 3.60 6.49
CA ILE A 182 13.38 4.49 6.37
C ILE A 182 12.11 3.69 6.62
N VAL A 183 11.19 4.23 7.38
CA VAL A 183 9.90 3.61 7.68
C VAL A 183 8.78 4.34 6.94
N SER A 184 8.09 3.66 6.03
CA SER A 184 6.86 4.16 5.42
C SER A 184 5.63 3.41 5.93
N TYR A 185 4.55 4.14 6.06
CA TYR A 185 3.27 3.62 6.54
C TYR A 185 2.12 4.15 5.69
N ASP A 186 1.33 3.24 5.13
CA ASP A 186 0.08 3.59 4.45
C ASP A 186 -1.08 3.46 5.44
N LEU A 187 -1.78 4.55 5.71
CA LEU A 187 -2.93 4.58 6.62
C LEU A 187 -4.03 3.63 6.18
N ASN A 188 -4.31 3.59 4.91
CA ASN A 188 -5.16 2.64 4.19
C ASN A 188 -6.34 2.11 5.03
N TYR A 189 -7.14 3.03 5.58
CA TYR A 189 -8.22 2.73 6.52
C TYR A 189 -9.31 1.88 5.86
N ARG A 190 -9.68 0.82 6.53
CA ARG A 190 -10.81 -0.05 6.11
C ARG A 190 -11.75 -0.26 7.27
N ALA A 191 -12.89 0.44 7.26
CA ALA A 191 -13.90 0.36 8.32
C ALA A 191 -14.32 -1.08 8.64
N SER A 192 -14.39 -1.95 7.62
CA SER A 192 -14.76 -3.36 7.77
C SER A 192 -13.77 -4.17 8.64
N LEU A 193 -12.46 -3.89 8.54
CA LEU A 193 -11.43 -4.57 9.35
C LEU A 193 -11.50 -4.11 10.81
N TRP A 194 -11.66 -2.82 11.04
CA TRP A 194 -11.66 -2.24 12.39
C TRP A 194 -12.97 -2.46 13.15
N LYS A 195 -14.10 -2.68 12.45
CA LYS A 195 -15.44 -2.76 13.05
C LYS A 195 -15.53 -3.75 14.22
N SER A 196 -14.92 -4.93 14.07
CA SER A 196 -14.99 -6.00 15.07
C SER A 196 -13.97 -5.86 16.21
N ILE A 197 -12.96 -5.00 16.08
CA ILE A 197 -11.86 -4.82 17.04
C ILE A 197 -11.82 -3.42 17.67
N GLY A 198 -12.95 -2.71 17.70
CA GLY A 198 -13.09 -1.42 18.38
C GLY A 198 -13.32 -0.21 17.46
N GLY A 199 -13.48 -0.44 16.16
CA GLY A 199 -13.94 0.57 15.19
C GLY A 199 -12.94 1.71 14.97
N LYS A 200 -13.47 2.88 14.58
CA LYS A 200 -12.69 4.08 14.26
C LYS A 200 -11.82 4.56 15.42
N SER A 201 -12.34 4.51 16.65
CA SER A 201 -11.58 4.95 17.84
C SER A 201 -10.34 4.07 18.06
N LYS A 202 -10.47 2.75 17.87
CA LYS A 202 -9.32 1.84 17.98
C LYS A 202 -8.33 2.03 16.84
N ALA A 203 -8.79 2.28 15.63
CA ALA A 203 -7.93 2.64 14.51
C ALA A 203 -7.10 3.88 14.82
N GLN A 204 -7.72 4.94 15.36
CA GLN A 204 -7.02 6.18 15.75
C GLN A 204 -6.01 5.94 16.88
N GLU A 205 -6.38 5.20 17.91
CA GLU A 205 -5.47 4.83 19.00
C GLU A 205 -4.20 4.13 18.46
N VAL A 206 -4.39 3.11 17.61
CA VAL A 206 -3.30 2.33 17.04
C VAL A 206 -2.42 3.19 16.14
N ASN A 207 -3.01 3.89 15.18
CA ASN A 207 -2.24 4.66 14.21
C ASN A 207 -1.48 5.83 14.87
N ARG A 208 -2.06 6.50 15.86
CA ARG A 208 -1.37 7.54 16.66
C ARG A 208 -0.20 6.98 17.46
N ARG A 209 -0.29 5.75 17.96
CA ARG A 209 0.81 5.07 18.64
C ARG A 209 1.97 4.72 17.69
N LEU A 210 1.69 4.39 16.42
CA LEU A 210 2.69 4.04 15.41
C LEU A 210 3.31 5.26 14.74
N ALA A 211 2.55 6.35 14.57
CA ALA A 211 2.95 7.55 13.85
C ALA A 211 4.33 8.14 14.23
N PRO A 212 4.76 8.15 15.50
CA PRO A 212 6.09 8.65 15.88
C PRO A 212 7.27 7.88 15.25
N TYR A 213 7.05 6.65 14.77
CA TYR A 213 8.09 5.82 14.15
C TYR A 213 8.12 5.94 12.62
N VAL A 214 7.20 6.71 12.04
CA VAL A 214 7.03 6.84 10.59
C VAL A 214 7.83 8.01 10.04
N ASP A 215 8.60 7.79 8.98
CA ASP A 215 9.32 8.81 8.21
C ASP A 215 8.48 9.29 7.01
N VAL A 216 7.74 8.36 6.38
CA VAL A 216 6.94 8.60 5.17
C VAL A 216 5.52 8.11 5.40
N MET A 217 4.58 9.02 5.53
CA MET A 217 3.15 8.70 5.71
C MET A 217 2.44 8.78 4.37
N LEU A 218 1.66 7.75 4.07
CA LEU A 218 0.82 7.64 2.89
C LEU A 218 -0.65 7.53 3.30
N GLY A 219 -1.54 7.98 2.45
CA GLY A 219 -2.98 7.86 2.66
C GLY A 219 -3.74 8.86 1.80
N ASN A 220 -5.04 8.65 1.67
CA ASN A 220 -5.93 9.67 1.13
C ASN A 220 -6.53 10.53 2.28
N GLU A 221 -7.33 11.51 1.94
CA GLU A 221 -7.96 12.43 2.89
C GLU A 221 -8.84 11.70 3.93
N GLU A 222 -9.62 10.72 3.48
CA GLU A 222 -10.48 9.90 4.34
C GLU A 222 -9.64 9.11 5.34
N ASP A 223 -8.49 8.59 4.90
CA ASP A 223 -7.56 7.86 5.76
C ASP A 223 -7.01 8.72 6.89
N PHE A 224 -6.57 9.95 6.60
CA PHE A 224 -6.07 10.88 7.63
C PHE A 224 -7.16 11.24 8.65
N THR A 225 -8.39 11.44 8.18
CA THR A 225 -9.53 11.73 9.06
C THR A 225 -9.94 10.51 9.88
N ALA A 226 -10.06 9.35 9.25
CA ALA A 226 -10.55 8.16 9.91
C ALA A 226 -9.50 7.50 10.82
N ALA A 227 -8.25 7.40 10.35
CA ALA A 227 -7.21 6.65 11.03
C ALA A 227 -6.35 7.48 11.98
N LEU A 228 -6.17 8.80 11.75
CA LEU A 228 -5.41 9.68 12.65
C LEU A 228 -6.27 10.71 13.37
N GLY A 229 -7.48 10.99 12.88
CA GLY A 229 -8.40 11.95 13.50
C GLY A 229 -8.10 13.41 13.14
N PHE A 230 -7.41 13.67 12.02
CA PHE A 230 -7.24 15.01 11.48
C PHE A 230 -8.39 15.33 10.54
N SER A 231 -9.11 16.41 10.81
CA SER A 231 -10.19 16.88 9.93
C SER A 231 -9.64 17.82 8.86
N VAL A 232 -10.12 17.66 7.64
CA VAL A 232 -9.93 18.64 6.57
C VAL A 232 -11.03 19.68 6.70
N SER A 233 -10.69 20.88 7.22
CA SER A 233 -11.66 21.98 7.32
C SER A 233 -11.91 22.59 5.94
N GLY A 234 -13.19 22.72 5.55
CA GLY A 234 -13.63 23.38 4.32
C GLY A 234 -13.93 22.47 3.13
N LEU A 235 -14.09 21.16 3.35
CA LEU A 235 -14.72 20.29 2.37
C LEU A 235 -16.24 20.36 2.58
N ASP A 236 -16.93 20.96 1.63
CA ASP A 236 -18.37 20.77 1.48
C ASP A 236 -18.62 19.33 1.02
N ASP A 237 -19.73 18.73 1.49
CA ASP A 237 -20.16 17.36 1.11
C ASP A 237 -20.42 17.18 -0.40
N GLN A 238 -20.27 18.23 -1.20
CA GLN A 238 -20.35 18.23 -2.65
C GLN A 238 -18.95 18.32 -3.28
N HIS A 239 -18.28 17.20 -3.36
CA HIS A 239 -16.92 17.02 -3.91
C HIS A 239 -16.79 17.32 -5.41
N SER A 240 -17.16 18.52 -5.87
CA SER A 240 -17.12 18.87 -7.29
C SER A 240 -15.77 19.41 -7.80
N LYS A 241 -14.84 19.77 -6.90
CA LYS A 241 -13.46 20.15 -7.24
C LYS A 241 -12.50 19.72 -6.14
N ILE A 242 -11.37 19.12 -6.54
CA ILE A 242 -10.27 18.80 -5.61
C ILE A 242 -9.58 20.12 -5.24
N GLU A 243 -9.96 20.68 -4.10
CA GLU A 243 -9.26 21.85 -3.53
C GLU A 243 -8.05 21.37 -2.72
N THR A 244 -6.85 21.49 -3.26
CA THR A 244 -5.60 21.09 -2.58
C THR A 244 -5.32 21.87 -1.30
N GLY A 245 -5.94 23.06 -1.12
CA GLY A 245 -5.77 23.89 0.07
C GLY A 245 -6.18 23.23 1.39
N GLY A 246 -7.28 22.45 1.39
CA GLY A 246 -7.72 21.68 2.56
C GLY A 246 -6.73 20.60 2.95
N PHE A 247 -6.22 19.87 1.95
CA PHE A 247 -5.19 18.83 2.13
C PHE A 247 -3.88 19.43 2.69
N LYS A 248 -3.42 20.56 2.16
CA LYS A 248 -2.20 21.22 2.64
C LYS A 248 -2.31 21.58 4.12
N ARG A 249 -3.43 22.20 4.54
CA ARG A 249 -3.66 22.52 5.96
C ARG A 249 -3.71 21.29 6.86
N MET A 250 -4.33 20.20 6.40
CA MET A 250 -4.35 18.92 7.13
C MET A 250 -2.92 18.38 7.28
N ILE A 251 -2.14 18.34 6.22
CA ILE A 251 -0.75 17.85 6.22
C ILE A 251 0.10 18.71 7.17
N GLU A 252 -0.04 20.03 7.15
CA GLU A 252 0.66 20.95 8.08
C GLU A 252 0.32 20.63 9.54
N ALA A 253 -0.96 20.32 9.84
CA ALA A 253 -1.37 19.91 11.18
C ALA A 253 -0.74 18.56 11.58
N VAL A 254 -0.67 17.60 10.68
CA VAL A 254 0.00 16.29 10.93
C VAL A 254 1.48 16.47 11.19
N VAL A 255 2.20 17.25 10.38
CA VAL A 255 3.63 17.53 10.56
C VAL A 255 3.91 18.26 11.88
N LYS A 256 3.03 19.16 12.29
CA LYS A 256 3.14 19.87 13.58
C LYS A 256 3.02 18.91 14.76
N GLU A 257 2.14 17.89 14.68
CA GLU A 257 1.98 16.89 15.73
C GLU A 257 3.09 15.83 15.69
N TYR A 258 3.53 15.46 14.48
CA TYR A 258 4.57 14.43 14.26
C TYR A 258 5.78 14.99 13.48
N PRO A 259 6.65 15.79 14.11
CA PRO A 259 7.76 16.47 13.43
C PRO A 259 8.86 15.53 12.93
N SER A 260 8.82 14.25 13.28
CA SER A 260 9.72 13.21 12.75
C SER A 260 9.35 12.78 11.33
N MET A 261 8.12 13.02 10.87
CA MET A 261 7.69 12.69 9.52
C MET A 261 8.37 13.63 8.50
N ALA A 262 9.20 13.04 7.66
CA ALA A 262 9.92 13.78 6.62
C ALA A 262 9.07 13.97 5.36
N VAL A 263 8.20 13.00 5.06
CA VAL A 263 7.33 13.00 3.87
C VAL A 263 5.90 12.63 4.26
N ILE A 264 4.95 13.38 3.73
CA ILE A 264 3.53 13.00 3.73
C ILE A 264 3.04 13.09 2.29
N ALA A 265 2.50 11.98 1.77
CA ALA A 265 2.00 11.96 0.41
C ALA A 265 0.55 11.45 0.36
N THR A 266 -0.26 12.08 -0.47
CA THR A 266 -1.66 11.74 -0.66
C THR A 266 -2.01 11.66 -2.14
N THR A 267 -2.79 10.66 -2.51
CA THR A 267 -3.40 10.60 -3.84
C THR A 267 -4.67 11.46 -3.86
N LEU A 268 -4.84 12.19 -4.95
CA LEU A 268 -5.99 13.04 -5.19
C LEU A 268 -6.87 12.36 -6.23
N ARG A 269 -8.13 12.10 -5.89
CA ARG A 269 -9.05 11.40 -6.76
C ARG A 269 -10.44 12.03 -6.73
N ASN A 270 -11.01 12.27 -7.92
CA ASN A 270 -12.41 12.59 -8.11
C ASN A 270 -13.06 11.50 -8.97
N ALA A 271 -13.94 10.68 -8.38
CA ALA A 271 -14.62 9.59 -9.07
C ALA A 271 -15.87 10.12 -9.79
N LYS A 272 -15.78 10.33 -11.10
CA LYS A 272 -16.93 10.72 -11.94
C LYS A 272 -17.89 9.54 -12.14
N THR A 273 -17.32 8.37 -12.41
CA THR A 273 -18.03 7.08 -12.50
C THR A 273 -17.11 5.99 -11.92
N ALA A 274 -17.56 4.76 -11.87
CA ALA A 274 -16.72 3.63 -11.44
C ALA A 274 -15.51 3.41 -12.36
N THR A 275 -15.62 3.81 -13.64
CA THR A 275 -14.61 3.61 -14.69
C THR A 275 -13.99 4.91 -15.19
N ARG A 276 -14.33 6.09 -14.63
CA ARG A 276 -13.75 7.38 -15.00
C ARG A 276 -13.45 8.20 -13.76
N ASN A 277 -12.17 8.51 -13.56
CA ASN A 277 -11.70 9.30 -12.42
C ASN A 277 -10.73 10.38 -12.88
N ASP A 278 -10.70 11.49 -12.14
CA ASP A 278 -9.53 12.35 -12.16
C ASP A 278 -8.51 11.80 -11.15
N TRP A 279 -7.22 11.87 -11.49
CA TRP A 279 -6.15 11.28 -10.71
C TRP A 279 -4.93 12.18 -10.65
N GLY A 280 -4.46 12.45 -9.46
CA GLY A 280 -3.25 13.22 -9.17
C GLY A 280 -2.68 12.86 -7.82
N ALA A 281 -1.68 13.61 -7.37
CA ALA A 281 -1.08 13.40 -6.06
C ALA A 281 -0.44 14.68 -5.52
N LEU A 282 -0.34 14.76 -4.20
CA LEU A 282 0.33 15.81 -3.45
C LEU A 282 1.37 15.16 -2.53
N CYS A 283 2.56 15.74 -2.46
CA CYS A 283 3.63 15.34 -1.56
C CYS A 283 4.13 16.55 -0.79
N TYR A 284 4.25 16.40 0.53
CA TYR A 284 4.95 17.34 1.40
C TYR A 284 6.33 16.79 1.73
N HIS A 285 7.35 17.61 1.61
CA HIS A 285 8.70 17.30 2.04
C HIS A 285 9.45 18.58 2.42
N ASP A 286 10.08 18.58 3.60
CA ASP A 286 10.96 19.67 4.09
C ASP A 286 10.33 21.08 3.99
N GLY A 287 9.08 21.21 4.39
CA GLY A 287 8.37 22.51 4.41
C GLY A 287 7.74 22.92 3.07
N GLN A 288 7.87 22.10 2.03
CA GLN A 288 7.38 22.40 0.68
C GLN A 288 6.36 21.38 0.19
N PHE A 289 5.46 21.81 -0.68
CA PHE A 289 4.49 20.95 -1.35
C PHE A 289 4.87 20.76 -2.82
N PHE A 290 4.78 19.53 -3.27
CA PHE A 290 5.04 19.08 -4.64
C PHE A 290 3.78 18.39 -5.16
N GLU A 291 3.35 18.75 -6.36
CA GLU A 291 2.10 18.25 -6.95
C GLU A 291 2.39 17.51 -8.26
N ALA A 292 1.87 16.30 -8.38
CA ALA A 292 1.84 15.64 -9.68
C ALA A 292 0.76 16.24 -10.56
N PRO A 293 0.98 16.36 -11.88
CA PRO A 293 -0.03 16.83 -12.80
C PRO A 293 -1.32 16.01 -12.72
N MET A 294 -2.47 16.71 -12.64
CA MET A 294 -3.77 16.05 -12.66
C MET A 294 -4.03 15.42 -14.01
N ARG A 295 -4.38 14.15 -14.00
CA ARG A 295 -4.89 13.40 -15.16
C ARG A 295 -6.41 13.38 -15.07
N GLU A 296 -7.04 14.22 -15.86
CA GLU A 296 -8.49 14.30 -15.91
C GLU A 296 -9.07 13.18 -16.75
N ASP A 297 -10.24 12.70 -16.34
CA ASP A 297 -11.06 11.72 -17.09
C ASP A 297 -10.33 10.41 -17.43
N LEU A 298 -9.46 9.96 -16.54
CA LEU A 298 -8.72 8.70 -16.70
C LEU A 298 -9.69 7.52 -16.78
N GLU A 299 -9.58 6.74 -17.86
CA GLU A 299 -10.33 5.49 -18.01
C GLU A 299 -9.72 4.39 -17.13
N ILE A 300 -10.55 3.83 -16.26
CA ILE A 300 -10.16 2.85 -15.26
C ILE A 300 -10.68 1.48 -15.65
N TYR A 301 -9.79 0.52 -15.78
CA TYR A 301 -10.15 -0.89 -15.92
C TYR A 301 -10.36 -1.54 -14.56
N ASP A 302 -9.42 -1.35 -13.64
CA ASP A 302 -9.52 -1.80 -12.25
C ASP A 302 -8.86 -0.77 -11.31
N ARG A 303 -9.60 -0.29 -10.32
CA ARG A 303 -9.08 0.75 -9.42
C ARG A 303 -8.22 0.23 -8.28
N VAL A 304 -8.24 -1.08 -8.02
CA VAL A 304 -7.49 -1.69 -6.92
C VAL A 304 -5.98 -1.65 -7.24
N GLY A 305 -5.16 -1.39 -6.24
CA GLY A 305 -3.70 -1.32 -6.40
C GLY A 305 -3.15 0.00 -6.94
N GLY A 306 -4.01 0.96 -7.35
CA GLY A 306 -3.55 2.29 -7.80
C GLY A 306 -2.80 3.06 -6.71
N GLY A 307 -3.27 3.01 -5.46
CA GLY A 307 -2.60 3.59 -4.29
C GLY A 307 -1.27 2.91 -3.97
N ASP A 308 -1.24 1.57 -4.00
CA ASP A 308 -0.03 0.78 -3.72
C ASP A 308 1.03 1.02 -4.81
N SER A 309 0.59 1.15 -6.07
CA SER A 309 1.48 1.50 -7.19
C SER A 309 1.98 2.94 -7.08
N PHE A 310 1.15 3.89 -6.64
CA PHE A 310 1.61 5.23 -6.30
C PHE A 310 2.70 5.17 -5.22
N ALA A 311 2.47 4.44 -4.13
CA ALA A 311 3.44 4.29 -3.06
C ALA A 311 4.76 3.70 -3.56
N SER A 312 4.72 2.65 -4.40
CA SER A 312 5.94 2.06 -4.95
C SER A 312 6.72 3.00 -5.86
N GLY A 313 6.06 3.79 -6.71
CA GLY A 313 6.72 4.78 -7.56
C GLY A 313 7.34 5.94 -6.77
N LEU A 314 6.64 6.45 -5.76
CA LEU A 314 7.13 7.47 -4.83
C LEU A 314 8.40 6.96 -4.07
N ILE A 315 8.32 5.75 -3.50
CA ILE A 315 9.43 5.11 -2.78
C ILE A 315 10.63 4.89 -3.71
N TYR A 316 10.39 4.44 -4.94
CA TYR A 316 11.47 4.28 -5.94
C TYR A 316 12.20 5.59 -6.22
N GLY A 317 11.48 6.69 -6.34
CA GLY A 317 12.08 8.02 -6.53
C GLY A 317 13.07 8.35 -5.42
N PHE A 318 12.66 8.25 -4.16
CA PHE A 318 13.53 8.51 -3.01
C PHE A 318 14.68 7.50 -2.89
N LEU A 319 14.44 6.20 -3.12
CA LEU A 319 15.48 5.17 -3.12
C LEU A 319 16.55 5.42 -4.20
N SER A 320 16.16 6.03 -5.31
CA SER A 320 17.02 6.37 -6.45
C SER A 320 17.67 7.74 -6.33
N GLY A 321 17.46 8.47 -5.22
CA GLY A 321 18.02 9.79 -4.98
C GLY A 321 17.43 10.90 -5.86
N LYS A 322 16.21 10.70 -6.35
CA LYS A 322 15.46 11.73 -7.09
C LYS A 322 14.85 12.75 -6.13
N ASP A 323 14.58 13.96 -6.65
CA ASP A 323 13.90 14.99 -5.89
C ASP A 323 12.42 14.63 -5.61
N PRO A 324 11.78 15.34 -4.68
CA PRO A 324 10.40 15.06 -4.29
C PRO A 324 9.38 15.28 -5.44
N GLN A 325 9.63 16.25 -6.34
CA GLN A 325 8.77 16.51 -7.49
C GLN A 325 8.78 15.31 -8.44
N TRP A 326 9.97 14.83 -8.81
CA TRP A 326 10.10 13.63 -9.63
C TRP A 326 9.45 12.42 -8.96
N SER A 327 9.63 12.26 -7.65
CA SER A 327 9.13 11.11 -6.89
C SER A 327 7.60 11.05 -6.87
N VAL A 328 6.92 12.20 -6.65
CA VAL A 328 5.46 12.26 -6.64
C VAL A 328 4.88 12.07 -8.05
N GLU A 329 5.53 12.58 -9.08
CA GLU A 329 5.12 12.37 -10.48
C GLU A 329 5.26 10.91 -10.90
N CYS A 330 6.38 10.26 -10.52
CA CYS A 330 6.60 8.83 -10.75
C CYS A 330 5.52 7.98 -10.06
N GLY A 331 5.21 8.26 -8.80
CA GLY A 331 4.13 7.61 -8.09
C GLY A 331 2.78 7.77 -8.78
N ALA A 332 2.41 9.00 -9.15
CA ALA A 332 1.14 9.30 -9.81
C ALA A 332 1.03 8.64 -11.21
N ALA A 333 2.12 8.61 -11.98
CA ALA A 333 2.18 7.94 -13.27
C ALA A 333 2.02 6.41 -13.12
N HIS A 334 2.75 5.82 -12.17
CA HIS A 334 2.68 4.38 -11.90
C HIS A 334 1.30 3.95 -11.40
N GLY A 335 0.67 4.73 -10.48
CA GLY A 335 -0.69 4.48 -10.02
C GLY A 335 -1.73 4.59 -11.15
N ALA A 336 -1.58 5.55 -12.06
CA ALA A 336 -2.45 5.67 -13.23
C ALA A 336 -2.36 4.45 -14.14
N LEU A 337 -1.14 3.99 -14.47
CA LEU A 337 -0.91 2.81 -15.29
C LEU A 337 -1.45 1.52 -14.64
N ALA A 338 -1.28 1.35 -13.34
CA ALA A 338 -1.79 0.18 -12.64
C ALA A 338 -3.31 0.03 -12.78
N MET A 339 -4.04 1.14 -12.82
CA MET A 339 -5.49 1.13 -12.98
C MET A 339 -5.98 0.78 -14.40
N THR A 340 -5.07 0.60 -15.36
CA THR A 340 -5.41 0.20 -16.74
C THR A 340 -5.38 -1.31 -16.97
N THR A 341 -4.99 -2.10 -15.97
CA THR A 341 -4.88 -3.56 -16.05
C THR A 341 -5.67 -4.23 -14.92
N PRO A 342 -6.07 -5.50 -15.06
CA PRO A 342 -6.79 -6.21 -14.01
C PRO A 342 -5.84 -6.66 -12.87
N GLY A 343 -6.40 -6.88 -11.69
CA GLY A 343 -5.68 -7.37 -10.52
C GLY A 343 -5.18 -6.25 -9.61
N ASP A 344 -4.66 -6.62 -8.44
CA ASP A 344 -4.22 -5.69 -7.40
C ASP A 344 -2.81 -5.14 -7.66
N THR A 345 -2.05 -5.81 -8.53
CA THR A 345 -0.63 -5.53 -8.74
C THR A 345 -0.39 -4.92 -10.12
N THR A 346 0.54 -3.98 -10.19
CA THR A 346 0.89 -3.34 -11.47
C THR A 346 1.50 -4.32 -12.47
N MET A 347 1.19 -4.11 -13.75
CA MET A 347 1.84 -4.77 -14.89
C MET A 347 2.73 -3.79 -15.68
N ALA A 348 2.83 -2.53 -15.23
CA ALA A 348 3.61 -1.50 -15.90
C ALA A 348 5.12 -1.76 -15.83
N THR A 349 5.83 -1.26 -16.84
CA THR A 349 7.30 -1.21 -16.90
C THR A 349 7.82 0.18 -16.54
N LEU A 350 9.10 0.29 -16.16
CA LEU A 350 9.74 1.59 -15.91
C LEU A 350 9.66 2.51 -17.14
N SER A 351 9.80 1.96 -18.36
CA SER A 351 9.70 2.74 -19.61
C SER A 351 8.33 3.40 -19.74
N GLU A 352 7.24 2.64 -19.50
CA GLU A 352 5.87 3.16 -19.54
C GLU A 352 5.64 4.24 -18.49
N VAL A 353 6.18 4.06 -17.26
CA VAL A 353 6.09 5.09 -16.22
C VAL A 353 6.78 6.37 -16.64
N LEU A 354 8.02 6.29 -17.15
CA LEU A 354 8.77 7.46 -17.60
C LEU A 354 8.11 8.16 -18.78
N GLN A 355 7.56 7.40 -19.71
CA GLN A 355 6.77 7.96 -20.82
C GLN A 355 5.51 8.66 -20.31
N THR A 356 4.78 8.06 -19.38
CA THR A 356 3.57 8.64 -18.78
C THR A 356 3.87 9.92 -17.97
N MET A 357 5.07 10.06 -17.40
CA MET A 357 5.54 11.30 -16.77
C MET A 357 5.79 12.40 -17.77
N SER A 358 6.36 12.08 -18.95
CA SER A 358 6.79 13.03 -19.95
C SER A 358 5.69 13.43 -20.96
N SER A 359 4.67 12.58 -21.15
CA SER A 359 3.65 12.73 -22.19
C SER A 359 2.23 12.68 -21.60
N ARG A 360 1.35 13.55 -22.15
CA ARG A 360 -0.09 13.50 -21.86
C ARG A 360 -0.89 12.69 -22.89
N THR A 361 -0.21 12.12 -23.90
CA THR A 361 -0.89 11.41 -25.00
C THR A 361 -0.38 9.98 -25.12
N ALA A 362 -1.31 9.02 -25.10
CA ALA A 362 -1.02 7.62 -25.41
C ALA A 362 -0.80 7.48 -26.93
N ARG A 363 0.44 7.26 -27.38
CA ARG A 363 0.77 6.89 -28.75
C ARG A 363 1.30 5.47 -28.80
N ILE A 364 1.02 4.76 -29.89
CA ILE A 364 1.55 3.40 -30.10
C ILE A 364 3.07 3.49 -30.22
N GLU A 365 3.80 2.81 -29.33
CA GLU A 365 5.21 2.50 -29.51
C GLU A 365 5.35 1.25 -30.42
N ARG A 366 6.20 1.34 -31.41
CA ARG A 366 6.54 0.25 -32.36
C ARG A 366 7.98 -0.18 -32.18
#